data_29ef9dde18bfa757c707d1fd9dc6a588
#
_entry.id   29ef9dde18bfa757c707d1fd9dc6a588
#
_cell.length_a   1.000
_cell.length_b   1.000
_cell.length_c   1.000
_cell.angle_alpha   90.00
_cell.angle_beta   90.00
_cell.angle_gamma   90.00
#
_symmetry.space_group_name_H-M   'P 1'
#
loop_
_entity.id
_entity.type
_entity.pdbx_description
1 polymer ?
#
loop_
_entity_poly.entity_id
_entity_poly.type
_entity_poly.pdbx_seq_one_letter_code
_entity_poly.pdbx_strand_id
1 'polypeptide(L)'
;MQLTRARALSLIAAAPLVVSCGGGDAVKVGSKNFTEELILGELYAQSLEHAGLHVARKLNLGTTDIAMAALKRGEIDLYPEYTGTALLTVLHLPPVSDPKRSYQTVKSAYAKQYDLVWLDPAPMNDTQALATTQAVAGRYALGRLSDLAAKANELRLGAVPEFLTRPDGLPGLQQRYGGFRFKEVKRVDNGLKYQALEHGDVDVVIAFSTEGQIKADSLVVLEDDKHLFPSYAVAPVVRKATLDAKPSLAEPLNKLAPLLTNDVMQNLNLQVDGKQKREPADVARDFLQQHGLA
;
A
#
# COMPACT_ATOMS: atom_id res chain seq x y z
N MET A 1 62.95 -67.68 0.94
CA MET A 1 61.49 -67.80 0.69
C MET A 1 60.82 -66.76 1.54
N GLN A 2 60.59 -65.55 0.97
CA GLN A 2 59.93 -64.40 1.66
C GLN A 2 58.73 -63.99 0.88
N LEU A 3 57.57 -64.07 1.51
CA LEU A 3 56.24 -63.66 0.98
C LEU A 3 56.03 -62.20 1.26
N THR A 4 55.94 -61.39 0.23
CA THR A 4 55.57 -59.95 0.27
C THR A 4 54.04 -59.80 0.31
N ARG A 5 53.53 -59.19 1.39
CA ARG A 5 52.12 -58.82 1.52
C ARG A 5 51.84 -57.46 0.81
N ALA A 6 51.09 -57.49 -0.25
CA ALA A 6 50.54 -56.28 -0.87
C ALA A 6 49.41 -55.71 -0.01
N ARG A 7 49.53 -54.43 0.42
CA ARG A 7 48.46 -53.65 1.06
C ARG A 7 47.72 -52.97 -0.02
N ALA A 8 46.42 -53.28 -0.18
CA ALA A 8 45.48 -52.49 -1.02
C ALA A 8 45.06 -51.29 -0.22
N LEU A 9 45.37 -50.08 -0.70
CA LEU A 9 44.80 -48.83 -0.21
C LEU A 9 43.48 -48.57 -0.96
N SER A 10 42.36 -48.63 -0.25
CA SER A 10 41.06 -48.18 -0.73
C SER A 10 41.00 -46.64 -0.61
N LEU A 11 41.04 -45.93 -1.71
CA LEU A 11 40.70 -44.51 -1.77
C LEU A 11 39.18 -44.36 -1.65
N ILE A 12 38.70 -43.82 -0.53
CA ILE A 12 37.33 -43.34 -0.36
C ILE A 12 37.29 -41.93 -0.94
N ALA A 13 36.70 -41.79 -2.12
CA ALA A 13 36.40 -40.50 -2.70
C ALA A 13 35.24 -39.85 -1.92
N ALA A 14 35.54 -38.89 -1.07
CA ALA A 14 34.56 -38.03 -0.44
C ALA A 14 34.06 -37.02 -1.50
N ALA A 15 32.83 -37.21 -2.01
CA ALA A 15 32.15 -36.20 -2.81
C ALA A 15 31.77 -35.00 -1.90
N PRO A 16 32.11 -33.76 -2.26
CA PRO A 16 31.65 -32.62 -1.50
C PRO A 16 30.13 -32.47 -1.66
N LEU A 17 29.39 -32.61 -0.58
CA LEU A 17 28.02 -32.16 -0.48
C LEU A 17 28.04 -30.64 -0.59
N VAL A 18 27.75 -30.10 -1.79
CA VAL A 18 27.45 -28.68 -1.97
C VAL A 18 26.09 -28.44 -1.32
N VAL A 19 26.10 -28.05 -0.06
CA VAL A 19 24.93 -27.44 0.59
C VAL A 19 24.76 -26.08 -0.07
N SER A 20 23.88 -26.02 -1.07
CA SER A 20 23.41 -24.75 -1.61
C SER A 20 22.63 -24.06 -0.49
N CYS A 21 23.28 -23.11 0.18
CA CYS A 21 22.58 -22.18 1.08
C CYS A 21 21.60 -21.36 0.25
N GLY A 22 20.31 -21.76 0.29
CA GLY A 22 19.20 -21.17 -0.45
C GLY A 22 18.81 -19.76 0.01
N GLY A 23 19.76 -18.82 0.07
CA GLY A 23 19.49 -17.41 0.38
C GLY A 23 19.14 -16.55 -0.84
N GLY A 24 19.27 -17.07 -2.08
CA GLY A 24 19.08 -16.32 -3.32
C GLY A 24 17.73 -16.48 -4.03
N ASP A 25 16.86 -17.38 -3.57
CA ASP A 25 15.66 -17.77 -4.31
C ASP A 25 14.34 -17.19 -3.75
N ALA A 26 14.35 -16.54 -2.60
CA ALA A 26 13.14 -15.98 -1.99
C ALA A 26 12.68 -14.71 -2.71
N VAL A 27 11.36 -14.64 -3.00
CA VAL A 27 10.70 -13.43 -3.49
C VAL A 27 10.54 -12.45 -2.34
N LYS A 28 11.10 -11.25 -2.47
CA LYS A 28 11.07 -10.22 -1.42
C LYS A 28 9.85 -9.33 -1.62
N VAL A 29 8.86 -9.48 -0.75
CA VAL A 29 7.64 -8.67 -0.74
C VAL A 29 7.85 -7.48 0.19
N GLY A 30 7.69 -6.26 -0.34
CA GLY A 30 7.73 -5.02 0.40
C GLY A 30 6.37 -4.43 0.70
N SER A 31 6.31 -3.41 1.56
CA SER A 31 5.16 -2.53 1.74
C SER A 31 5.57 -1.14 2.23
N LYS A 32 4.69 -0.18 2.08
CA LYS A 32 4.78 1.13 2.76
C LYS A 32 4.39 0.98 4.25
N ASN A 33 4.41 2.07 5.00
CA ASN A 33 4.34 2.10 6.48
C ASN A 33 2.95 2.43 7.04
N PHE A 34 1.88 1.97 6.42
CA PHE A 34 0.52 2.12 6.93
C PHE A 34 -0.27 0.82 6.82
N THR A 35 -1.33 0.71 7.62
CA THR A 35 -2.08 -0.53 7.86
C THR A 35 -2.49 -1.26 6.60
N GLU A 36 -3.11 -0.57 5.63
CA GLU A 36 -3.55 -1.20 4.39
C GLU A 36 -2.40 -1.81 3.59
N GLU A 37 -1.27 -1.13 3.53
CA GLU A 37 -0.07 -1.63 2.87
C GLU A 37 0.53 -2.85 3.57
N LEU A 38 0.47 -2.89 4.90
CA LEU A 38 0.91 -4.06 5.68
C LEU A 38 0.00 -5.26 5.41
N ILE A 39 -1.31 -5.06 5.37
CA ILE A 39 -2.29 -6.11 5.03
C ILE A 39 -2.08 -6.59 3.60
N LEU A 40 -1.98 -5.69 2.62
CA LEU A 40 -1.73 -6.03 1.22
C LEU A 40 -0.40 -6.76 1.03
N GLY A 41 0.66 -6.32 1.71
CA GLY A 41 1.96 -6.99 1.71
C GLY A 41 1.87 -8.42 2.24
N GLU A 42 1.13 -8.65 3.33
CA GLU A 42 0.89 -9.98 3.87
C GLU A 42 0.00 -10.83 2.94
N LEU A 43 -1.04 -10.26 2.35
CA LEU A 43 -1.87 -10.96 1.36
C LEU A 43 -1.04 -11.42 0.16
N TYR A 44 -0.15 -10.57 -0.35
CA TYR A 44 0.76 -10.95 -1.44
C TYR A 44 1.75 -12.03 -1.00
N ALA A 45 2.38 -11.85 0.17
CA ALA A 45 3.35 -12.80 0.68
C ALA A 45 2.74 -14.20 0.88
N GLN A 46 1.60 -14.28 1.57
CA GLN A 46 0.94 -15.54 1.88
C GLN A 46 0.34 -16.21 0.63
N SER A 47 -0.20 -15.43 -0.33
CA SER A 47 -0.66 -15.99 -1.61
C SER A 47 0.48 -16.61 -2.43
N LEU A 48 1.66 -15.99 -2.40
CA LEU A 48 2.85 -16.54 -3.05
C LEU A 48 3.37 -17.80 -2.34
N GLU A 49 3.37 -17.80 -1.00
CA GLU A 49 3.74 -18.97 -0.20
C GLU A 49 2.80 -20.16 -0.46
N HIS A 50 1.49 -19.91 -0.53
CA HIS A 50 0.51 -20.95 -0.87
C HIS A 50 0.74 -21.51 -2.28
N ALA A 51 1.19 -20.69 -3.22
CA ALA A 51 1.59 -21.11 -4.57
C ALA A 51 2.97 -21.83 -4.60
N GLY A 52 3.59 -22.11 -3.45
CA GLY A 52 4.85 -22.86 -3.34
C GLY A 52 6.11 -22.03 -3.55
N LEU A 53 6.02 -20.71 -3.54
CA LEU A 53 7.19 -19.82 -3.64
C LEU A 53 7.78 -19.54 -2.26
N HIS A 54 9.10 -19.47 -2.18
CA HIS A 54 9.76 -18.96 -0.98
C HIS A 54 9.64 -17.44 -0.93
N VAL A 55 9.20 -16.88 0.19
CA VAL A 55 8.96 -15.44 0.36
C VAL A 55 9.77 -14.88 1.53
N ALA A 56 10.34 -13.70 1.32
CA ALA A 56 10.95 -12.89 2.37
C ALA A 56 10.17 -11.58 2.51
N ARG A 57 9.63 -11.34 3.70
CA ARG A 57 8.89 -10.11 4.02
C ARG A 57 9.85 -8.97 4.31
N LYS A 58 9.66 -7.84 3.64
CA LYS A 58 10.36 -6.57 3.83
C LYS A 58 9.32 -5.46 3.98
N LEU A 59 8.38 -5.67 4.88
CA LEU A 59 7.25 -4.76 5.11
C LEU A 59 7.66 -3.53 5.93
N ASN A 60 6.79 -2.52 5.95
CA ASN A 60 6.97 -1.30 6.74
C ASN A 60 8.24 -0.51 6.37
N LEU A 61 8.54 -0.38 5.09
CA LEU A 61 9.75 0.29 4.61
C LEU A 61 9.73 1.81 4.81
N GLY A 62 8.55 2.42 4.76
CA GLY A 62 8.37 3.87 4.83
C GLY A 62 7.44 4.40 3.73
N THR A 63 7.76 5.60 3.22
CA THR A 63 6.96 6.29 2.20
C THR A 63 7.13 5.67 0.80
N THR A 64 6.33 6.17 -0.16
CA THR A 64 6.42 5.79 -1.59
C THR A 64 7.84 5.90 -2.13
N ASP A 65 8.57 6.97 -1.82
CA ASP A 65 9.93 7.18 -2.32
C ASP A 65 10.89 6.11 -1.81
N ILE A 66 10.75 5.70 -0.55
CA ILE A 66 11.58 4.66 0.07
C ILE A 66 11.27 3.29 -0.55
N ALA A 67 9.99 2.93 -0.67
CA ALA A 67 9.57 1.66 -1.26
C ALA A 67 9.99 1.55 -2.75
N MET A 68 9.78 2.62 -3.52
CA MET A 68 10.18 2.69 -4.93
C MET A 68 11.71 2.61 -5.10
N ALA A 69 12.47 3.26 -4.22
CA ALA A 69 13.94 3.15 -4.23
C ALA A 69 14.40 1.73 -3.90
N ALA A 70 13.79 1.07 -2.91
CA ALA A 70 14.09 -0.32 -2.55
C ALA A 70 13.77 -1.29 -3.71
N LEU A 71 12.63 -1.08 -4.40
CA LEU A 71 12.25 -1.89 -5.57
C LEU A 71 13.27 -1.72 -6.72
N LYS A 72 13.66 -0.48 -7.03
CA LYS A 72 14.65 -0.20 -8.09
C LYS A 72 16.03 -0.80 -7.79
N ARG A 73 16.45 -0.81 -6.51
CA ARG A 73 17.73 -1.43 -6.09
C ARG A 73 17.67 -2.96 -5.95
N GLY A 74 16.47 -3.57 -6.03
CA GLY A 74 16.28 -5.01 -5.83
C GLY A 74 16.39 -5.44 -4.37
N GLU A 75 16.21 -4.53 -3.43
CA GLU A 75 16.07 -4.81 -2.00
C GLU A 75 14.72 -5.48 -1.71
N ILE A 76 13.70 -5.15 -2.52
CA ILE A 76 12.42 -5.85 -2.66
C ILE A 76 12.19 -6.22 -4.13
N ASP A 77 11.32 -7.19 -4.40
CA ASP A 77 10.97 -7.67 -5.72
C ASP A 77 9.60 -7.19 -6.18
N LEU A 78 8.70 -6.92 -5.24
CA LEU A 78 7.39 -6.33 -5.48
C LEU A 78 6.87 -5.62 -4.23
N TYR A 79 5.91 -4.72 -4.45
CA TYR A 79 5.08 -4.13 -3.38
C TYR A 79 3.74 -3.66 -3.93
N PRO A 80 2.71 -3.42 -3.07
CA PRO A 80 1.46 -2.78 -3.48
C PRO A 80 1.70 -1.30 -3.83
N GLU A 81 1.20 -0.84 -4.98
CA GLU A 81 1.26 0.58 -5.32
C GLU A 81 -0.05 1.06 -5.93
N TYR A 82 -0.38 2.33 -5.70
CA TYR A 82 -1.62 2.95 -6.13
C TYR A 82 -1.40 3.77 -7.39
N THR A 83 -2.32 3.64 -8.35
CA THR A 83 -2.21 4.30 -9.66
C THR A 83 -2.08 5.82 -9.54
N GLY A 84 -2.86 6.47 -8.67
CA GLY A 84 -2.79 7.91 -8.44
C GLY A 84 -1.45 8.34 -7.84
N THR A 85 -0.95 7.61 -6.84
CA THR A 85 0.36 7.86 -6.23
C THR A 85 1.50 7.69 -7.23
N ALA A 86 1.49 6.61 -7.99
CA ALA A 86 2.48 6.37 -9.04
C ALA A 86 2.48 7.48 -10.09
N LEU A 87 1.29 7.94 -10.50
CA LEU A 87 1.14 9.00 -11.48
C LEU A 87 1.70 10.34 -10.97
N LEU A 88 1.27 10.76 -9.77
CA LEU A 88 1.54 12.10 -9.26
C LEU A 88 2.89 12.21 -8.55
N THR A 89 3.24 11.21 -7.72
CA THR A 89 4.44 11.27 -6.86
C THR A 89 5.67 10.72 -7.55
N VAL A 90 5.55 9.61 -8.29
CA VAL A 90 6.72 8.95 -8.90
C VAL A 90 6.98 9.46 -10.31
N LEU A 91 5.94 9.60 -11.13
CA LEU A 91 6.06 10.02 -12.53
C LEU A 91 5.95 11.52 -12.72
N HIS A 92 5.47 12.27 -11.73
CA HIS A 92 5.23 13.72 -11.79
C HIS A 92 4.34 14.12 -12.98
N LEU A 93 3.36 13.27 -13.31
CA LEU A 93 2.39 13.51 -14.38
C LEU A 93 1.11 14.15 -13.81
N PRO A 94 0.32 14.87 -14.65
CA PRO A 94 -0.97 15.40 -14.24
C PRO A 94 -1.94 14.31 -13.80
N PRO A 95 -2.93 14.63 -12.92
CA PRO A 95 -3.96 13.67 -12.51
C PRO A 95 -4.78 13.19 -13.71
N VAL A 96 -5.13 11.91 -13.70
CA VAL A 96 -6.01 11.26 -14.69
C VAL A 96 -7.20 10.68 -13.94
N SER A 97 -8.40 11.20 -14.19
CA SER A 97 -9.62 10.79 -13.49
C SER A 97 -10.18 9.43 -13.95
N ASP A 98 -9.98 9.06 -15.23
CA ASP A 98 -10.40 7.76 -15.74
C ASP A 98 -9.49 6.64 -15.19
N PRO A 99 -10.02 5.65 -14.43
CA PRO A 99 -9.22 4.62 -13.78
C PRO A 99 -8.43 3.75 -14.76
N LYS A 100 -9.04 3.38 -15.90
CA LYS A 100 -8.38 2.54 -16.90
C LYS A 100 -7.23 3.27 -17.56
N ARG A 101 -7.45 4.53 -17.91
CA ARG A 101 -6.41 5.39 -18.51
C ARG A 101 -5.28 5.66 -17.51
N SER A 102 -5.60 5.93 -16.24
CA SER A 102 -4.62 6.08 -15.17
C SER A 102 -3.73 4.84 -15.06
N TYR A 103 -4.34 3.65 -14.94
CA TYR A 103 -3.62 2.38 -14.89
C TYR A 103 -2.73 2.14 -16.13
N GLN A 104 -3.25 2.32 -17.34
CA GLN A 104 -2.46 2.13 -18.56
C GLN A 104 -1.28 3.11 -18.66
N THR A 105 -1.48 4.33 -18.20
CA THR A 105 -0.41 5.35 -18.18
C THR A 105 0.73 4.93 -17.27
N VAL A 106 0.43 4.56 -16.02
CA VAL A 106 1.46 4.15 -15.05
C VAL A 106 2.13 2.84 -15.48
N LYS A 107 1.37 1.85 -15.95
CA LYS A 107 1.89 0.58 -16.45
C LYS A 107 2.91 0.77 -17.57
N SER A 108 2.55 1.57 -18.56
CA SER A 108 3.44 1.84 -19.72
C SER A 108 4.67 2.64 -19.30
N ALA A 109 4.51 3.65 -18.44
CA ALA A 109 5.62 4.49 -17.99
C ALA A 109 6.61 3.71 -17.11
N TYR A 110 6.12 2.90 -16.17
CA TYR A 110 6.97 2.08 -15.29
C TYR A 110 7.75 1.02 -16.07
N ALA A 111 7.10 0.36 -17.04
CA ALA A 111 7.80 -0.59 -17.90
C ALA A 111 8.93 0.07 -18.72
N LYS A 112 8.65 1.26 -19.26
CA LYS A 112 9.62 1.97 -20.12
C LYS A 112 10.77 2.61 -19.34
N GLN A 113 10.49 3.17 -18.14
CA GLN A 113 11.46 3.98 -17.41
C GLN A 113 12.23 3.19 -16.35
N TYR A 114 11.63 2.12 -15.80
CA TYR A 114 12.15 1.46 -14.61
C TYR A 114 12.28 -0.06 -14.74
N ASP A 115 11.86 -0.67 -15.85
CA ASP A 115 11.76 -2.13 -16.01
C ASP A 115 10.89 -2.78 -14.91
N LEU A 116 9.77 -2.12 -14.57
CA LEU A 116 8.78 -2.56 -13.60
C LEU A 116 7.46 -2.91 -14.26
N VAL A 117 6.84 -4.00 -13.82
CA VAL A 117 5.59 -4.53 -14.38
C VAL A 117 4.46 -4.32 -13.38
N TRP A 118 3.40 -3.66 -13.79
CA TRP A 118 2.14 -3.59 -13.07
C TRP A 118 1.30 -4.82 -13.40
N LEU A 119 0.94 -5.62 -12.39
CA LEU A 119 -0.02 -6.71 -12.53
C LEU A 119 -1.46 -6.18 -12.50
N ASP A 120 -2.47 -7.07 -12.46
CA ASP A 120 -3.86 -6.67 -12.55
C ASP A 120 -4.28 -5.80 -11.35
N PRO A 121 -5.00 -4.70 -11.60
CA PRO A 121 -5.44 -3.81 -10.55
C PRO A 121 -6.65 -4.37 -9.82
N ALA A 122 -6.72 -4.12 -8.51
CA ALA A 122 -7.91 -4.38 -7.72
C ALA A 122 -9.03 -3.39 -8.07
N PRO A 123 -10.31 -3.77 -7.90
CA PRO A 123 -11.45 -2.86 -8.11
C PRO A 123 -11.56 -1.78 -7.01
N MET A 124 -10.85 -1.92 -5.89
CA MET A 124 -10.81 -0.89 -4.85
C MET A 124 -10.20 0.41 -5.38
N ASN A 125 -10.67 1.50 -4.82
CA ASN A 125 -10.15 2.84 -5.09
C ASN A 125 -9.93 3.54 -3.74
N ASP A 126 -8.68 3.56 -3.27
CA ASP A 126 -8.31 4.21 -2.01
C ASP A 126 -8.11 5.72 -2.19
N THR A 127 -9.19 6.41 -2.55
CA THR A 127 -9.12 7.85 -2.81
C THR A 127 -8.91 8.64 -1.52
N GLN A 128 -8.11 9.69 -1.62
CA GLN A 128 -7.97 10.66 -0.55
C GLN A 128 -9.28 11.41 -0.30
N ALA A 129 -9.52 11.77 0.95
CA ALA A 129 -10.65 12.57 1.39
C ALA A 129 -10.26 13.42 2.61
N LEU A 130 -11.14 14.31 3.01
CA LEU A 130 -11.10 14.95 4.32
C LEU A 130 -12.34 14.52 5.11
N ALA A 131 -12.14 14.19 6.37
CA ALA A 131 -13.21 13.76 7.27
C ALA A 131 -13.27 14.61 8.53
N THR A 132 -14.47 14.69 9.11
CA THR A 132 -14.72 15.41 10.34
C THR A 132 -15.81 14.70 11.16
N THR A 133 -16.03 15.12 12.39
CA THR A 133 -17.13 14.61 13.22
C THR A 133 -18.48 15.18 12.79
N GLN A 134 -19.58 14.46 13.10
CA GLN A 134 -20.94 14.96 12.87
C GLN A 134 -21.17 16.33 13.58
N ALA A 135 -20.61 16.52 14.76
CA ALA A 135 -20.74 17.76 15.51
C ALA A 135 -20.07 18.96 14.81
N VAL A 136 -18.84 18.76 14.29
CA VAL A 136 -18.13 19.80 13.55
C VAL A 136 -18.79 20.06 12.20
N ALA A 137 -19.18 19.00 11.47
CA ALA A 137 -19.89 19.12 10.20
C ALA A 137 -21.19 19.92 10.37
N GLY A 138 -22.00 19.62 11.39
CA GLY A 138 -23.21 20.36 11.67
C GLY A 138 -22.97 21.82 12.08
N ARG A 139 -21.96 22.07 12.94
CA ARG A 139 -21.61 23.41 13.43
C ARG A 139 -21.20 24.36 12.31
N TYR A 140 -20.43 23.85 11.33
CA TYR A 140 -19.86 24.66 10.25
C TYR A 140 -20.54 24.44 8.89
N ALA A 141 -21.62 23.63 8.86
CA ALA A 141 -22.35 23.25 7.65
C ALA A 141 -21.43 22.64 6.57
N LEU A 142 -20.58 21.69 6.96
CA LEU A 142 -19.62 21.06 6.08
C LEU A 142 -20.21 19.79 5.43
N GLY A 143 -20.30 19.77 4.11
CA GLY A 143 -20.65 18.58 3.32
C GLY A 143 -19.67 18.35 2.17
N ARG A 144 -19.04 19.40 1.69
CA ARG A 144 -18.14 19.38 0.53
C ARG A 144 -16.81 20.06 0.85
N LEU A 145 -15.79 19.77 0.04
CA LEU A 145 -14.49 20.43 0.15
C LEU A 145 -14.59 21.95 -0.11
N SER A 146 -15.51 22.39 -0.96
CA SER A 146 -15.79 23.84 -1.14
C SER A 146 -16.30 24.50 0.15
N ASP A 147 -17.13 23.81 0.94
CA ASP A 147 -17.62 24.34 2.22
C ASP A 147 -16.47 24.47 3.21
N LEU A 148 -15.61 23.43 3.29
CA LEU A 148 -14.42 23.44 4.15
C LEU A 148 -13.42 24.54 3.74
N ALA A 149 -13.21 24.77 2.43
CA ALA A 149 -12.32 25.81 1.94
C ALA A 149 -12.72 27.20 2.46
N ALA A 150 -14.02 27.46 2.57
CA ALA A 150 -14.56 28.73 3.08
C ALA A 150 -14.40 28.88 4.61
N LYS A 151 -14.22 27.77 5.35
CA LYS A 151 -14.16 27.73 6.82
C LYS A 151 -12.80 27.31 7.38
N ALA A 152 -11.84 26.98 6.53
CA ALA A 152 -10.55 26.42 6.95
C ALA A 152 -9.81 27.30 7.97
N ASN A 153 -9.93 28.63 7.88
CA ASN A 153 -9.26 29.56 8.80
C ASN A 153 -9.82 29.54 10.23
N GLU A 154 -10.96 28.88 10.45
CA GLU A 154 -11.56 28.66 11.77
C GLU A 154 -11.19 27.27 12.35
N LEU A 155 -10.68 26.34 11.52
CA LEU A 155 -10.55 24.93 11.82
C LEU A 155 -9.08 24.47 11.85
N ARG A 156 -8.82 23.42 12.66
CA ARG A 156 -7.52 22.78 12.78
C ARG A 156 -7.50 21.50 11.94
N LEU A 157 -6.46 21.33 11.12
CA LEU A 157 -6.24 20.14 10.30
C LEU A 157 -5.25 19.19 10.98
N GLY A 158 -5.60 17.91 11.08
CA GLY A 158 -4.67 16.81 11.35
C GLY A 158 -4.27 16.11 10.05
N ALA A 159 -2.98 16.11 9.73
CA ALA A 159 -2.50 15.52 8.48
C ALA A 159 -1.13 14.86 8.64
N VAL A 160 -0.88 13.80 7.87
CA VAL A 160 0.45 13.20 7.74
C VAL A 160 1.39 14.14 6.95
N PRO A 161 2.71 14.08 7.20
CA PRO A 161 3.66 14.99 6.56
C PRO A 161 3.59 15.01 5.03
N GLU A 162 3.38 13.84 4.39
CA GLU A 162 3.30 13.72 2.93
C GLU A 162 2.14 14.52 2.34
N PHE A 163 0.98 14.55 3.01
CA PHE A 163 -0.18 15.32 2.55
C PHE A 163 0.10 16.83 2.47
N LEU A 164 1.02 17.32 3.27
CA LEU A 164 1.37 18.74 3.29
C LEU A 164 2.23 19.18 2.09
N THR A 165 2.81 18.23 1.37
CA THR A 165 3.77 18.49 0.26
C THR A 165 3.33 17.91 -1.08
N ARG A 166 2.46 16.90 -1.09
CA ARG A 166 2.01 16.23 -2.32
C ARG A 166 1.15 17.16 -3.20
N PRO A 167 1.25 17.05 -4.55
CA PRO A 167 0.41 17.82 -5.47
C PRO A 167 -1.10 17.58 -5.30
N ASP A 168 -1.48 16.37 -4.86
CA ASP A 168 -2.84 15.95 -4.55
C ASP A 168 -3.21 16.09 -3.06
N GLY A 169 -2.36 16.72 -2.27
CA GLY A 169 -2.58 17.03 -0.86
C GLY A 169 -3.01 18.47 -0.64
N LEU A 170 -2.51 19.08 0.45
CA LEU A 170 -2.82 20.46 0.82
C LEU A 170 -2.50 21.48 -0.30
N PRO A 171 -1.35 21.40 -1.01
CA PRO A 171 -1.09 22.28 -2.16
C PRO A 171 -2.14 22.18 -3.27
N GLY A 172 -2.57 20.96 -3.60
CA GLY A 172 -3.62 20.75 -4.61
C GLY A 172 -4.97 21.30 -4.18
N LEU A 173 -5.35 21.12 -2.91
CA LEU A 173 -6.55 21.70 -2.34
C LEU A 173 -6.52 23.23 -2.42
N GLN A 174 -5.42 23.86 -2.06
CA GLN A 174 -5.24 25.32 -2.15
C GLN A 174 -5.35 25.82 -3.59
N GLN A 175 -4.76 25.11 -4.54
CA GLN A 175 -4.80 25.49 -5.94
C GLN A 175 -6.20 25.28 -6.56
N ARG A 176 -6.85 24.13 -6.28
CA ARG A 176 -8.11 23.74 -6.92
C ARG A 176 -9.32 24.45 -6.34
N TYR A 177 -9.34 24.62 -5.01
CA TYR A 177 -10.49 25.16 -4.27
C TYR A 177 -10.30 26.63 -3.88
N GLY A 178 -9.06 27.14 -3.83
CA GLY A 178 -8.72 28.36 -3.11
C GLY A 178 -8.84 28.12 -1.59
N GLY A 179 -8.60 29.07 -0.76
CA GLY A 179 -8.76 28.90 0.69
C GLY A 179 -7.80 27.84 1.26
N PHE A 180 -8.31 26.87 2.06
CA PHE A 180 -7.52 25.83 2.78
C PHE A 180 -6.35 26.38 3.57
N ARG A 181 -6.52 27.58 4.12
CA ARG A 181 -5.60 28.20 5.09
C ARG A 181 -6.14 27.89 6.48
N PHE A 182 -5.80 26.72 6.97
CA PHE A 182 -6.25 26.27 8.28
C PHE A 182 -5.73 27.17 9.40
N LYS A 183 -6.54 27.30 10.47
CA LYS A 183 -6.13 28.00 11.70
C LYS A 183 -4.84 27.41 12.28
N GLU A 184 -4.74 26.09 12.21
CA GLU A 184 -3.57 25.32 12.64
C GLU A 184 -3.48 24.04 11.78
N VAL A 185 -2.27 23.57 11.51
CA VAL A 185 -2.01 22.28 10.90
C VAL A 185 -1.15 21.46 11.85
N LYS A 186 -1.72 20.40 12.41
CA LYS A 186 -1.03 19.44 13.26
C LYS A 186 -0.54 18.26 12.42
N ARG A 187 0.73 17.93 12.54
CA ARG A 187 1.29 16.70 11.99
C ARG A 187 0.91 15.54 12.90
N VAL A 188 0.22 14.56 12.34
CA VAL A 188 -0.24 13.37 13.05
C VAL A 188 0.16 12.12 12.27
N ASP A 189 0.45 11.05 12.97
CA ASP A 189 0.65 9.76 12.35
C ASP A 189 -0.68 9.20 11.82
N ASN A 190 -0.61 8.41 10.75
CA ASN A 190 -1.80 7.86 10.10
C ASN A 190 -2.67 7.04 11.08
N GLY A 191 -2.05 6.25 11.96
CA GLY A 191 -2.75 5.47 12.98
C GLY A 191 -3.34 6.27 14.15
N LEU A 192 -2.99 7.56 14.31
CA LEU A 192 -3.41 8.40 15.45
C LEU A 192 -4.37 9.51 15.03
N LYS A 193 -4.60 9.74 13.74
CA LYS A 193 -5.37 10.89 13.24
C LYS A 193 -6.82 10.91 13.71
N TYR A 194 -7.48 9.74 13.77
CA TYR A 194 -8.86 9.64 14.23
C TYR A 194 -8.98 9.83 15.74
N GLN A 195 -8.03 9.37 16.54
CA GLN A 195 -7.97 9.67 17.98
C GLN A 195 -7.82 11.17 18.23
N ALA A 196 -6.96 11.85 17.46
CA ALA A 196 -6.81 13.30 17.55
C ALA A 196 -8.11 14.05 17.19
N LEU A 197 -8.89 13.50 16.24
CA LEU A 197 -10.19 14.06 15.87
C LEU A 197 -11.24 13.83 16.99
N GLU A 198 -11.32 12.62 17.54
CA GLU A 198 -12.25 12.27 18.64
C GLU A 198 -11.98 13.08 19.90
N HIS A 199 -10.71 13.28 20.25
CA HIS A 199 -10.32 14.08 21.43
C HIS A 199 -10.48 15.58 21.21
N GLY A 200 -10.83 16.02 20.00
CA GLY A 200 -10.95 17.43 19.66
C GLY A 200 -9.60 18.17 19.59
N ASP A 201 -8.50 17.46 19.41
CA ASP A 201 -7.19 18.06 19.17
C ASP A 201 -7.11 18.73 17.79
N VAL A 202 -7.86 18.20 16.84
CA VAL A 202 -8.09 18.71 15.49
C VAL A 202 -9.57 18.67 15.14
N ASP A 203 -9.98 19.45 14.14
CA ASP A 203 -11.39 19.55 13.75
C ASP A 203 -11.67 18.78 12.45
N VAL A 204 -10.63 18.60 11.62
CA VAL A 204 -10.67 17.90 10.33
C VAL A 204 -9.40 17.05 10.24
N VAL A 205 -9.52 15.86 9.63
CA VAL A 205 -8.38 14.99 9.33
C VAL A 205 -8.37 14.59 7.87
N ILE A 206 -7.19 14.26 7.34
CA ILE A 206 -7.12 13.50 6.11
C ILE A 206 -7.71 12.10 6.35
N ALA A 207 -8.39 11.59 5.34
CA ALA A 207 -8.98 10.26 5.36
C ALA A 207 -8.74 9.56 4.02
N PHE A 208 -8.94 8.24 4.00
CA PHE A 208 -8.87 7.44 2.81
C PHE A 208 -10.13 6.58 2.72
N SER A 209 -10.68 6.42 1.53
CA SER A 209 -12.00 5.79 1.36
C SER A 209 -12.07 4.32 1.78
N THR A 210 -10.95 3.66 1.98
CA THR A 210 -10.84 2.28 2.47
C THR A 210 -10.66 2.18 3.99
N GLU A 211 -10.63 3.30 4.72
CA GLU A 211 -10.48 3.28 6.17
C GLU A 211 -11.79 2.96 6.88
N GLY A 212 -11.79 1.87 7.65
CA GLY A 212 -12.97 1.37 8.35
C GLY A 212 -13.46 2.29 9.48
N GLN A 213 -12.60 3.12 10.06
CA GLN A 213 -12.93 4.08 11.11
C GLN A 213 -13.97 5.10 10.65
N ILE A 214 -14.00 5.48 9.36
CA ILE A 214 -15.01 6.38 8.82
C ILE A 214 -16.42 5.90 9.18
N LYS A 215 -16.67 4.60 8.96
CA LYS A 215 -17.97 3.99 9.29
C LYS A 215 -18.11 3.68 10.76
N ALA A 216 -17.08 3.17 11.42
CA ALA A 216 -17.09 2.78 12.82
C ALA A 216 -17.36 3.98 13.75
N ASP A 217 -16.78 5.15 13.42
CA ASP A 217 -16.86 6.37 14.23
C ASP A 217 -17.91 7.35 13.68
N SER A 218 -18.72 6.91 12.68
CA SER A 218 -19.78 7.71 12.04
C SER A 218 -19.29 9.08 11.57
N LEU A 219 -18.11 9.12 10.95
CA LEU A 219 -17.51 10.36 10.47
C LEU A 219 -18.21 10.88 9.20
N VAL A 220 -18.16 12.18 9.01
CA VAL A 220 -18.59 12.86 7.77
C VAL A 220 -17.39 12.97 6.84
N VAL A 221 -17.44 12.29 5.69
CA VAL A 221 -16.47 12.45 4.60
C VAL A 221 -16.95 13.57 3.70
N LEU A 222 -16.09 14.55 3.45
CA LEU A 222 -16.43 15.70 2.61
C LEU A 222 -16.29 15.35 1.13
N GLU A 223 -17.32 15.66 0.35
CA GLU A 223 -17.36 15.42 -1.09
C GLU A 223 -16.31 16.26 -1.83
N ASP A 224 -15.53 15.62 -2.71
CA ASP A 224 -14.62 16.31 -3.65
C ASP A 224 -15.39 16.89 -4.85
N ASP A 225 -16.16 17.96 -4.62
CA ASP A 225 -17.06 18.58 -5.58
C ASP A 225 -16.36 19.26 -6.78
N LYS A 226 -15.03 19.38 -6.76
CA LYS A 226 -14.23 19.86 -7.90
C LYS A 226 -13.29 18.80 -8.49
N HIS A 227 -13.44 17.55 -8.08
CA HIS A 227 -12.69 16.41 -8.64
C HIS A 227 -11.16 16.63 -8.67
N LEU A 228 -10.59 16.95 -7.51
CA LEU A 228 -9.13 17.06 -7.33
C LEU A 228 -8.46 15.70 -7.36
N PHE A 229 -9.06 14.73 -6.64
CA PHE A 229 -8.42 13.45 -6.42
C PHE A 229 -8.57 12.51 -7.63
N PRO A 230 -7.46 11.92 -8.15
CA PRO A 230 -7.54 10.91 -9.19
C PRO A 230 -8.00 9.55 -8.63
N SER A 231 -8.04 8.54 -9.48
CA SER A 231 -8.24 7.16 -9.05
C SER A 231 -6.95 6.59 -8.42
N TYR A 232 -7.12 5.84 -7.32
CA TYR A 232 -6.05 5.17 -6.58
C TYR A 232 -6.30 3.65 -6.50
N ALA A 233 -6.56 3.02 -7.65
CA ALA A 233 -6.62 1.56 -7.70
C ALA A 233 -5.24 0.96 -7.35
N VAL A 234 -5.22 -0.05 -6.47
CA VAL A 234 -3.98 -0.73 -6.07
C VAL A 234 -3.65 -1.88 -7.02
N ALA A 235 -2.38 -2.10 -7.30
CA ALA A 235 -1.89 -3.29 -7.99
C ALA A 235 -0.49 -3.68 -7.49
N PRO A 236 -0.10 -4.96 -7.62
CA PRO A 236 1.28 -5.38 -7.40
C PRO A 236 2.18 -4.75 -8.47
N VAL A 237 3.24 -4.07 -8.05
CA VAL A 237 4.31 -3.61 -8.93
C VAL A 237 5.52 -4.50 -8.72
N VAL A 238 5.96 -5.17 -9.78
CA VAL A 238 6.95 -6.24 -9.75
C VAL A 238 8.16 -5.86 -10.61
N ARG A 239 9.36 -6.20 -10.16
CA ARG A 239 10.56 -6.09 -11.00
C ARG A 239 10.45 -7.06 -12.18
N LYS A 240 10.67 -6.54 -13.40
CA LYS A 240 10.61 -7.37 -14.60
C LYS A 240 11.56 -8.58 -14.51
N ALA A 241 12.77 -8.39 -14.02
CA ALA A 241 13.75 -9.47 -13.85
C ALA A 241 13.25 -10.60 -12.93
N THR A 242 12.51 -10.25 -11.85
CA THR A 242 11.91 -11.25 -10.95
C THR A 242 10.76 -11.98 -11.63
N LEU A 243 9.91 -11.28 -12.37
CA LEU A 243 8.80 -11.88 -13.10
C LEU A 243 9.28 -12.79 -14.23
N ASP A 244 10.32 -12.40 -14.96
CA ASP A 244 10.94 -13.22 -16.02
C ASP A 244 11.56 -14.51 -15.42
N ALA A 245 12.18 -14.42 -14.25
CA ALA A 245 12.78 -15.58 -13.57
C ALA A 245 11.72 -16.49 -12.89
N LYS A 246 10.59 -15.93 -12.47
CA LYS A 246 9.51 -16.61 -11.74
C LYS A 246 8.13 -16.21 -12.31
N PRO A 247 7.76 -16.66 -13.52
CA PRO A 247 6.50 -16.27 -14.16
C PRO A 247 5.25 -16.70 -13.38
N SER A 248 5.35 -17.77 -12.58
CA SER A 248 4.27 -18.27 -11.72
C SER A 248 3.84 -17.29 -10.62
N LEU A 249 4.64 -16.25 -10.35
CA LEU A 249 4.32 -15.20 -9.37
C LEU A 249 3.06 -14.41 -9.74
N ALA A 250 2.77 -14.20 -11.02
CA ALA A 250 1.68 -13.34 -11.46
C ALA A 250 0.30 -13.95 -11.17
N GLU A 251 0.12 -15.26 -11.35
CA GLU A 251 -1.18 -15.91 -11.23
C GLU A 251 -1.83 -15.78 -9.85
N PRO A 252 -1.17 -16.11 -8.71
CA PRO A 252 -1.78 -15.98 -7.39
C PRO A 252 -2.12 -14.52 -7.05
N LEU A 253 -1.31 -13.55 -7.46
CA LEU A 253 -1.56 -12.13 -7.22
C LEU A 253 -2.73 -11.61 -8.06
N ASN A 254 -2.84 -12.03 -9.33
CA ASN A 254 -3.97 -11.66 -10.19
C ASN A 254 -5.29 -12.32 -9.75
N LYS A 255 -5.26 -13.53 -9.17
CA LYS A 255 -6.44 -14.16 -8.56
C LYS A 255 -6.94 -13.43 -7.33
N LEU A 256 -6.04 -12.85 -6.56
CA LEU A 256 -6.38 -12.04 -5.38
C LEU A 256 -7.02 -10.70 -5.76
N ALA A 257 -6.54 -10.05 -6.82
CA ALA A 257 -6.91 -8.68 -7.18
C ALA A 257 -8.44 -8.42 -7.22
N PRO A 258 -9.29 -9.23 -7.89
CA PRO A 258 -10.73 -8.96 -7.97
C PRO A 258 -11.48 -9.06 -6.64
N LEU A 259 -10.89 -9.66 -5.61
CA LEU A 259 -11.49 -9.80 -4.29
C LEU A 259 -11.32 -8.54 -3.43
N LEU A 260 -10.36 -7.69 -3.76
CA LEU A 260 -10.01 -6.50 -2.98
C LEU A 260 -10.91 -5.32 -3.40
N THR A 261 -12.13 -5.28 -2.85
CA THR A 261 -13.06 -4.14 -3.00
C THR A 261 -12.90 -3.13 -1.86
N ASN A 262 -13.49 -1.94 -2.00
CA ASN A 262 -13.50 -0.96 -0.90
C ASN A 262 -14.08 -1.53 0.39
N ASP A 263 -15.23 -2.21 0.31
CA ASP A 263 -15.89 -2.80 1.49
C ASP A 263 -15.02 -3.87 2.16
N VAL A 264 -14.33 -4.68 1.37
CA VAL A 264 -13.39 -5.69 1.88
C VAL A 264 -12.24 -4.99 2.60
N MET A 265 -11.59 -4.02 1.96
CA MET A 265 -10.45 -3.34 2.57
C MET A 265 -10.84 -2.53 3.80
N GLN A 266 -12.00 -1.85 3.81
CA GLN A 266 -12.54 -1.21 5.02
C GLN A 266 -12.66 -2.20 6.19
N ASN A 267 -13.14 -3.41 5.93
CA ASN A 267 -13.28 -4.43 6.96
C ASN A 267 -11.91 -4.93 7.44
N LEU A 268 -10.98 -5.23 6.53
CA LEU A 268 -9.64 -5.69 6.89
C LEU A 268 -8.87 -4.62 7.68
N ASN A 269 -8.89 -3.37 7.22
CA ASN A 269 -8.29 -2.24 7.92
C ASN A 269 -8.89 -2.05 9.33
N LEU A 270 -10.21 -2.16 9.46
CA LEU A 270 -10.89 -2.01 10.75
C LEU A 270 -10.51 -3.10 11.76
N GLN A 271 -10.20 -4.32 11.32
CA GLN A 271 -9.74 -5.39 12.20
C GLN A 271 -8.37 -5.08 12.83
N VAL A 272 -7.51 -4.37 12.10
CA VAL A 272 -6.19 -3.96 12.58
C VAL A 272 -6.25 -2.66 13.36
N ASP A 273 -6.85 -1.61 12.79
CA ASP A 273 -6.85 -0.26 13.38
C ASP A 273 -7.94 -0.05 14.42
N GLY A 274 -9.02 -0.83 14.34
CA GLY A 274 -10.15 -0.76 15.25
C GLY A 274 -9.86 -1.34 16.65
N LYS A 275 -10.91 -1.61 17.42
CA LYS A 275 -10.80 -2.12 18.78
C LYS A 275 -10.14 -3.49 18.89
N GLN A 276 -10.20 -4.30 17.85
CA GLN A 276 -9.66 -5.67 17.84
C GLN A 276 -8.12 -5.71 17.85
N LYS A 277 -7.48 -4.72 17.26
CA LYS A 277 -6.01 -4.59 17.18
C LYS A 277 -5.32 -5.88 16.72
N ARG A 278 -5.91 -6.52 15.71
CA ARG A 278 -5.34 -7.76 15.15
C ARG A 278 -4.05 -7.48 14.37
N GLU A 279 -3.18 -8.48 14.29
CA GLU A 279 -1.98 -8.39 13.45
C GLU A 279 -2.36 -8.48 11.96
N PRO A 280 -1.75 -7.66 11.08
CA PRO A 280 -1.99 -7.70 9.63
C PRO A 280 -1.83 -9.10 9.01
N ALA A 281 -0.84 -9.87 9.48
CA ALA A 281 -0.59 -11.23 9.01
C ALA A 281 -1.75 -12.21 9.32
N ASP A 282 -2.38 -12.07 10.49
CA ASP A 282 -3.52 -12.89 10.89
C ASP A 282 -4.78 -12.51 10.10
N VAL A 283 -4.99 -11.22 9.89
CA VAL A 283 -6.12 -10.72 9.08
C VAL A 283 -6.00 -11.20 7.63
N ALA A 284 -4.79 -11.13 7.06
CA ALA A 284 -4.52 -11.61 5.70
C ALA A 284 -4.75 -13.12 5.58
N ARG A 285 -4.24 -13.91 6.54
CA ARG A 285 -4.41 -15.37 6.55
C ARG A 285 -5.88 -15.78 6.57
N ASP A 286 -6.66 -15.20 7.48
CA ASP A 286 -8.07 -15.54 7.62
C ASP A 286 -8.85 -15.18 6.34
N PHE A 287 -8.54 -14.04 5.73
CA PHE A 287 -9.14 -13.63 4.46
C PHE A 287 -8.82 -14.62 3.33
N LEU A 288 -7.55 -15.01 3.19
CA LEU A 288 -7.14 -15.98 2.15
C LEU A 288 -7.79 -17.35 2.36
N GLN A 289 -7.87 -17.84 3.61
CA GLN A 289 -8.55 -19.10 3.94
C GLN A 289 -10.03 -19.07 3.59
N GLN A 290 -10.73 -17.97 3.89
CA GLN A 290 -12.15 -17.80 3.55
C GLN A 290 -12.42 -17.84 2.04
N HIS A 291 -11.41 -17.48 1.23
CA HIS A 291 -11.53 -17.46 -0.23
C HIS A 291 -10.83 -18.66 -0.93
N GLY A 292 -10.31 -19.62 -0.16
CA GLY A 292 -9.64 -20.80 -0.72
C GLY A 292 -8.29 -20.47 -1.42
N LEU A 293 -7.60 -19.44 -0.95
CA LEU A 293 -6.31 -18.96 -1.46
C LEU A 293 -5.15 -19.15 -0.46
N ALA A 294 -5.40 -19.89 0.66
CA ALA A 294 -4.41 -20.26 1.68
C ALA A 294 -4.59 -21.71 2.11
#